data_938d105c1831e9c9910d7a2622ce7624
#
_entry.id   938d105c1831e9c9910d7a2622ce7624
#
_cell.length_a   1.000
_cell.length_b   1.000
_cell.length_c   1.000
_cell.angle_alpha   90.00
_cell.angle_beta   90.00
_cell.angle_gamma   90.00
#
_symmetry.space_group_name_H-M   'P 1'
#
loop_
_entity.id
_entity.type
_entity.pdbx_description
1 polymer ?
#
loop_
_entity_poly.entity_id
_entity_poly.type
_entity_poly.pdbx_seq_one_letter_code
_entity_poly.pdbx_strand_id
1 'polypeptide(L)'
;MAQYVFTMHRLGKVVPPKREILKNISLSFFPGAKIGVLGLNGSGKSTLLKIMAGVDTEFEGEARPMPELNIGYLPQEPILDPTKTVREVVEEAVSVIKNAQARLDEVYAAYADEDADFDKLAAEQAKLEAILQASDGHNLDRQLEVAADALRLPAWDAKVEFLSG
;
A
#
# COMPACT_ATOMS: atom_id res chain seq x y z
N MET A 1 0.88 -19.50 -19.93
CA MET A 1 1.96 -18.51 -20.12
C MET A 1 2.35 -18.00 -18.75
N ALA A 2 3.65 -17.83 -18.47
CA ALA A 2 4.08 -17.24 -17.20
C ALA A 2 3.62 -15.77 -17.17
N GLN A 3 2.83 -15.41 -16.16
CA GLN A 3 2.34 -14.05 -16.00
C GLN A 3 3.27 -13.31 -15.05
N TYR A 4 3.98 -12.31 -15.55
CA TYR A 4 4.83 -11.45 -14.73
C TYR A 4 3.99 -10.40 -14.02
N VAL A 5 4.30 -10.14 -12.76
CA VAL A 5 3.64 -9.08 -11.97
C VAL A 5 4.18 -7.70 -12.28
N PHE A 6 5.45 -7.62 -12.74
CA PHE A 6 6.08 -6.38 -13.16
C PHE A 6 7.12 -6.66 -14.25
N THR A 7 7.20 -5.80 -15.26
CA THR A 7 8.17 -5.92 -16.34
C THR A 7 8.81 -4.57 -16.63
N MET A 8 10.13 -4.57 -16.76
CA MET A 8 10.92 -3.42 -17.22
C MET A 8 11.61 -3.80 -18.54
N HIS A 9 11.62 -2.86 -19.48
CA HIS A 9 12.32 -3.03 -20.76
C HIS A 9 13.14 -1.79 -21.09
N ARG A 10 14.47 -1.99 -21.22
CA ARG A 10 15.44 -0.93 -21.50
C ARG A 10 15.31 0.28 -20.59
N LEU A 11 14.97 0.07 -19.32
CA LEU A 11 14.82 1.14 -18.35
C LEU A 11 16.14 1.86 -18.16
N GLY A 12 16.12 3.18 -18.35
CA GLY A 12 17.22 4.10 -18.14
C GLY A 12 16.80 5.32 -17.34
N LYS A 13 17.71 5.89 -16.56
CA LYS A 13 17.49 7.16 -15.85
C LYS A 13 18.75 7.99 -15.88
N VAL A 14 18.62 9.21 -16.41
CA VAL A 14 19.67 10.22 -16.40
C VAL A 14 19.22 11.39 -15.53
N VAL A 15 20.07 11.87 -14.65
CA VAL A 15 19.82 13.07 -13.83
C VAL A 15 20.81 14.18 -14.17
N PRO A 16 20.44 15.45 -14.01
CA PRO A 16 21.35 16.56 -14.23
C PRO A 16 22.66 16.43 -13.43
N PRO A 17 23.83 16.86 -13.97
CA PRO A 17 24.05 17.43 -15.29
C PRO A 17 24.38 16.43 -16.42
N LYS A 18 23.86 15.25 -16.49
CA LYS A 18 24.05 14.09 -17.40
C LYS A 18 24.60 12.84 -16.71
N ARG A 19 24.33 12.66 -15.43
CA ARG A 19 24.73 11.46 -14.72
C ARG A 19 23.71 10.34 -15.01
N GLU A 20 24.16 9.28 -15.70
CA GLU A 20 23.37 8.06 -15.89
C GLU A 20 23.33 7.26 -14.58
N ILE A 21 22.14 7.09 -14.01
CA ILE A 21 21.93 6.34 -12.75
C ILE A 21 21.48 4.91 -13.04
N LEU A 22 20.58 4.75 -14.01
CA LEU A 22 20.13 3.44 -14.48
C LEU A 22 20.40 3.32 -15.96
N LYS A 23 20.91 2.15 -16.38
CA LYS A 23 21.31 1.90 -17.75
C LYS A 23 20.73 0.61 -18.29
N ASN A 24 19.82 0.72 -19.27
CA ASN A 24 19.32 -0.39 -20.07
C ASN A 24 18.89 -1.62 -19.24
N ILE A 25 18.12 -1.40 -18.17
CA ILE A 25 17.67 -2.49 -17.30
C ILE A 25 16.44 -3.15 -17.93
N SER A 26 16.52 -4.45 -18.16
CA SER A 26 15.39 -5.27 -18.66
C SER A 26 15.23 -6.46 -17.72
N LEU A 27 14.15 -6.45 -16.95
CA LEU A 27 13.84 -7.45 -15.93
C LEU A 27 12.34 -7.72 -15.89
N SER A 28 11.96 -8.94 -15.53
CA SER A 28 10.58 -9.34 -15.30
C SER A 28 10.48 -10.12 -14.00
N PHE A 29 9.44 -9.84 -13.23
CA PHE A 29 9.26 -10.37 -11.89
C PHE A 29 8.06 -11.34 -11.85
N PHE A 30 8.29 -12.51 -11.25
CA PHE A 30 7.24 -13.49 -11.03
C PHE A 30 6.43 -13.19 -9.76
N PRO A 31 5.16 -13.63 -9.71
CA PRO A 31 4.37 -13.59 -8.48
C PRO A 31 5.07 -14.30 -7.32
N GLY A 32 4.96 -13.74 -6.11
CA GLY A 32 5.52 -14.33 -4.89
C GLY A 32 7.04 -14.29 -4.75
N ALA A 33 7.77 -13.74 -5.72
CA ALA A 33 9.22 -13.63 -5.64
C ALA A 33 9.65 -12.62 -4.58
N LYS A 34 10.57 -13.01 -3.69
CA LYS A 34 11.25 -12.10 -2.74
C LYS A 34 12.58 -11.73 -3.34
N ILE A 35 12.80 -10.45 -3.62
CA ILE A 35 13.95 -9.98 -4.41
C ILE A 35 14.71 -8.93 -3.60
N GLY A 36 16.03 -9.17 -3.42
CA GLY A 36 16.95 -8.22 -2.84
C GLY A 36 17.65 -7.40 -3.93
N VAL A 37 17.68 -6.07 -3.77
CA VAL A 37 18.44 -5.17 -4.63
C VAL A 37 19.68 -4.70 -3.88
N LEU A 38 20.85 -5.15 -4.34
CA LEU A 38 22.14 -4.88 -3.72
C LEU A 38 22.98 -3.92 -4.57
N GLY A 39 23.82 -3.14 -3.93
CA GLY A 39 24.74 -2.21 -4.58
C GLY A 39 25.25 -1.12 -3.64
N LEU A 40 26.29 -0.42 -4.06
CA LEU A 40 26.90 0.69 -3.32
C LEU A 40 25.92 1.86 -3.17
N ASN A 41 26.21 2.77 -2.24
CA ASN A 41 25.45 4.01 -2.11
C ASN A 41 25.55 4.83 -3.40
N GLY A 42 24.42 5.38 -3.85
CA GLY A 42 24.35 6.13 -5.11
C GLY A 42 24.30 5.27 -6.38
N SER A 43 24.18 3.93 -6.28
CA SER A 43 24.06 3.04 -7.44
C SER A 43 22.67 3.00 -8.10
N GLY A 44 21.71 3.80 -7.62
CA GLY A 44 20.37 3.89 -8.23
C GLY A 44 19.32 2.96 -7.64
N LYS A 45 19.59 2.21 -6.55
CA LYS A 45 18.62 1.29 -5.94
C LYS A 45 17.30 1.96 -5.58
N SER A 46 17.37 3.07 -4.86
CA SER A 46 16.17 3.83 -4.45
C SER A 46 15.44 4.45 -5.64
N THR A 47 16.17 4.86 -6.69
CA THR A 47 15.59 5.36 -7.92
C THR A 47 14.82 4.25 -8.64
N LEU A 48 15.39 3.05 -8.75
CA LEU A 48 14.72 1.90 -9.34
C LEU A 48 13.42 1.57 -8.60
N LEU A 49 13.46 1.52 -7.25
CA LEU A 49 12.28 1.24 -6.44
C LEU A 49 11.21 2.33 -6.57
N LYS A 50 11.60 3.61 -6.64
CA LYS A 50 10.66 4.72 -6.88
C LYS A 50 9.98 4.63 -8.24
N ILE A 51 10.72 4.22 -9.30
CA ILE A 51 10.14 3.99 -10.62
C ILE A 51 9.16 2.81 -10.57
N MET A 52 9.54 1.70 -9.94
CA MET A 52 8.65 0.54 -9.79
C MET A 52 7.37 0.88 -9.00
N ALA A 53 7.47 1.78 -8.04
CA ALA A 53 6.34 2.27 -7.24
C ALA A 53 5.48 3.33 -7.96
N GLY A 54 5.89 3.79 -9.14
CA GLY A 54 5.21 4.88 -9.84
C GLY A 54 5.41 6.27 -9.23
N VAL A 55 6.32 6.40 -8.25
CA VAL A 55 6.66 7.67 -7.59
C VAL A 55 7.56 8.53 -8.49
N ASP A 56 8.46 7.90 -9.25
CA ASP A 56 9.30 8.56 -10.26
C ASP A 56 8.86 8.11 -11.64
N THR A 57 8.34 9.03 -12.43
CA THR A 57 7.82 8.79 -13.78
C THR A 57 8.74 9.30 -14.88
N GLU A 58 9.84 9.96 -14.53
CA GLU A 58 10.80 10.51 -15.48
C GLU A 58 11.94 9.52 -15.76
N PHE A 59 11.73 8.60 -16.68
CA PHE A 59 12.72 7.60 -17.09
C PHE A 59 12.59 7.27 -18.57
N GLU A 60 13.61 6.65 -19.14
CA GLU A 60 13.63 6.11 -20.49
C GLU A 60 13.27 4.63 -20.48
N GLY A 61 12.69 4.13 -21.59
CA GLY A 61 12.25 2.73 -21.67
C GLY A 61 10.86 2.51 -21.10
N GLU A 62 10.63 1.32 -20.57
CA GLU A 62 9.31 0.91 -20.08
C GLU A 62 9.41 0.29 -18.69
N ALA A 63 8.44 0.62 -17.84
CA ALA A 63 8.20 0.01 -16.55
C ALA A 63 6.69 -0.22 -16.42
N ARG A 64 6.28 -1.49 -16.47
CA ARG A 64 4.86 -1.86 -16.53
C ARG A 64 4.49 -2.84 -15.42
N PRO A 65 3.68 -2.42 -14.46
CA PRO A 65 3.00 -3.35 -13.56
C PRO A 65 1.93 -4.15 -14.33
N MET A 66 1.58 -5.31 -13.81
CA MET A 66 0.38 -6.03 -14.23
C MET A 66 -0.86 -5.16 -13.98
N PRO A 67 -1.87 -5.17 -14.84
CA PRO A 67 -3.13 -4.47 -14.59
C PRO A 67 -3.69 -4.81 -13.20
N GLU A 68 -4.27 -3.82 -12.53
CA GLU A 68 -4.87 -3.93 -11.19
C GLU A 68 -3.90 -4.32 -10.06
N LEU A 69 -2.59 -4.31 -10.30
CA LEU A 69 -1.61 -4.55 -9.26
C LEU A 69 -1.57 -3.38 -8.27
N ASN A 70 -1.87 -3.67 -7.00
CA ASN A 70 -1.69 -2.69 -5.93
C ASN A 70 -0.23 -2.73 -5.45
N ILE A 71 0.48 -1.59 -5.55
CA ILE A 71 1.89 -1.46 -5.20
C ILE A 71 2.04 -0.59 -3.97
N GLY A 72 2.51 -1.17 -2.86
CA GLY A 72 2.93 -0.42 -1.68
C GLY A 72 4.40 -0.01 -1.79
N TYR A 73 4.71 1.22 -1.42
CA TYR A 73 6.08 1.75 -1.35
C TYR A 73 6.37 2.25 0.07
N LEU A 74 7.36 1.62 0.71
CA LEU A 74 7.87 2.10 2.00
C LEU A 74 9.18 2.86 1.75
N PRO A 75 9.21 4.21 1.90
CA PRO A 75 10.43 4.98 1.78
C PRO A 75 11.37 4.72 2.98
N GLN A 76 12.66 4.97 2.78
CA GLN A 76 13.67 4.81 3.85
C GLN A 76 13.39 5.73 5.04
N GLU A 77 12.90 6.93 4.76
CA GLU A 77 12.48 7.92 5.75
C GLU A 77 11.03 8.32 5.42
N PRO A 78 10.03 7.65 6.01
CA PRO A 78 8.64 8.01 5.80
C PRO A 78 8.34 9.36 6.46
N ILE A 79 7.62 10.21 5.75
CA ILE A 79 7.12 11.48 6.30
C ILE A 79 5.77 11.17 6.95
N LEU A 80 5.75 11.23 8.28
CA LEU A 80 4.54 11.08 9.08
C LEU A 80 4.06 12.44 9.56
N ASP A 81 2.76 12.59 9.76
CA ASP A 81 2.17 13.79 10.33
C ASP A 81 2.53 13.88 11.84
N PRO A 82 3.34 14.87 12.26
CA PRO A 82 3.79 14.97 13.63
C PRO A 82 2.66 15.24 14.63
N THR A 83 1.53 15.77 14.18
CA THR A 83 0.38 16.11 15.04
C THR A 83 -0.45 14.90 15.43
N LYS A 84 -0.30 13.78 14.69
CA LYS A 84 -1.05 12.54 14.89
C LYS A 84 -0.44 11.65 15.95
N THR A 85 -1.28 10.79 16.50
CA THR A 85 -0.87 9.67 17.33
C THR A 85 -0.47 8.45 16.49
N VAL A 86 0.24 7.50 17.09
CA VAL A 86 0.57 6.21 16.46
C VAL A 86 -0.69 5.52 15.96
N ARG A 87 -1.76 5.54 16.76
CA ARG A 87 -3.06 4.95 16.39
C ARG A 87 -3.62 5.58 15.12
N GLU A 88 -3.69 6.91 15.06
CA GLU A 88 -4.26 7.62 13.91
C GLU A 88 -3.49 7.33 12.62
N VAL A 89 -2.16 7.29 12.67
CA VAL A 89 -1.33 6.95 11.50
C VAL A 89 -1.57 5.51 11.03
N VAL A 90 -1.63 4.55 11.95
CA VAL A 90 -1.89 3.15 11.61
C VAL A 90 -3.31 2.96 11.08
N GLU A 91 -4.30 3.62 11.68
CA GLU A 91 -5.70 3.53 11.25
C GLU A 91 -5.94 4.15 9.87
N GLU A 92 -5.18 5.18 9.49
CA GLU A 92 -5.23 5.73 8.12
C GLU A 92 -4.86 4.69 7.05
N ALA A 93 -3.84 3.88 7.33
CA ALA A 93 -3.40 2.84 6.40
C ALA A 93 -4.47 1.76 6.15
N VAL A 94 -5.37 1.55 7.12
CA VAL A 94 -6.48 0.58 7.05
C VAL A 94 -7.85 1.25 6.95
N SER A 95 -7.88 2.54 6.62
CA SER A 95 -9.12 3.33 6.57
C SER A 95 -10.19 2.75 5.64
N VAL A 96 -9.80 2.17 4.50
CA VAL A 96 -10.74 1.53 3.57
C VAL A 96 -11.50 0.39 4.26
N ILE A 97 -10.79 -0.43 5.05
CA ILE A 97 -11.39 -1.57 5.77
C ILE A 97 -12.29 -1.07 6.90
N LYS A 98 -11.81 -0.11 7.70
CA LYS A 98 -12.60 0.50 8.78
C LYS A 98 -13.88 1.18 8.27
N ASN A 99 -13.77 1.92 7.17
CA ASN A 99 -14.93 2.55 6.55
C ASN A 99 -15.93 1.51 6.01
N ALA A 100 -15.41 0.39 5.45
CA ALA A 100 -16.28 -0.69 4.99
C ALA A 100 -17.01 -1.37 6.16
N GLN A 101 -16.35 -1.57 7.31
CA GLN A 101 -16.99 -2.09 8.54
C GLN A 101 -18.09 -1.14 9.03
N ALA A 102 -17.76 0.14 9.23
CA ALA A 102 -18.72 1.12 9.71
C ALA A 102 -19.93 1.24 8.77
N ARG A 103 -19.67 1.22 7.44
CA ARG A 103 -20.75 1.30 6.46
C ARG A 103 -21.61 0.04 6.44
N LEU A 104 -21.02 -1.14 6.70
CA LEU A 104 -21.76 -2.40 6.80
C LEU A 104 -22.71 -2.38 8.01
N ASP A 105 -22.27 -1.83 9.14
CA ASP A 105 -23.12 -1.66 10.34
C ASP A 105 -24.31 -0.73 10.05
N GLU A 106 -24.09 0.36 9.31
CA GLU A 106 -25.16 1.25 8.85
C GLU A 106 -26.16 0.54 7.93
N VAL A 107 -25.66 -0.30 7.00
CA VAL A 107 -26.51 -1.10 6.11
C VAL A 107 -27.35 -2.08 6.90
N TYR A 108 -26.78 -2.75 7.91
CA TYR A 108 -27.57 -3.64 8.80
C TYR A 108 -28.63 -2.89 9.58
N ALA A 109 -28.32 -1.68 10.07
CA ALA A 109 -29.32 -0.86 10.75
C ALA A 109 -30.45 -0.42 9.80
N ALA A 110 -30.13 -0.11 8.54
CA ALA A 110 -31.10 0.32 7.54
C ALA A 110 -32.10 -0.77 7.13
N TYR A 111 -31.80 -2.05 7.34
CA TYR A 111 -32.77 -3.13 7.12
C TYR A 111 -33.98 -3.09 8.07
N ALA A 112 -33.87 -2.35 9.18
CA ALA A 112 -34.97 -2.18 10.13
C ALA A 112 -35.97 -1.05 9.73
N ASP A 113 -35.69 -0.31 8.68
CA ASP A 113 -36.53 0.77 8.18
C ASP A 113 -37.71 0.19 7.37
N GLU A 114 -38.93 0.66 7.63
CA GLU A 114 -40.13 0.18 6.93
C GLU A 114 -40.13 0.52 5.43
N ASP A 115 -39.45 1.60 5.03
CA ASP A 115 -39.33 2.05 3.65
C ASP A 115 -38.00 1.61 2.99
N ALA A 116 -37.29 0.61 3.54
CA ALA A 116 -36.01 0.17 3.07
C ALA A 116 -36.06 -0.46 1.66
N ASP A 117 -35.14 -0.04 0.79
CA ASP A 117 -34.89 -0.69 -0.51
C ASP A 117 -33.98 -1.90 -0.29
N PHE A 118 -34.58 -3.07 -0.04
CA PHE A 118 -33.87 -4.30 0.28
C PHE A 118 -32.91 -4.75 -0.83
N ASP A 119 -33.25 -4.55 -2.11
CA ASP A 119 -32.40 -4.94 -3.23
C ASP A 119 -31.12 -4.11 -3.27
N LYS A 120 -31.26 -2.81 -3.04
CA LYS A 120 -30.12 -1.88 -2.98
C LYS A 120 -29.23 -2.16 -1.77
N LEU A 121 -29.82 -2.38 -0.60
CA LEU A 121 -29.08 -2.72 0.62
C LEU A 121 -28.32 -4.04 0.46
N ALA A 122 -28.95 -5.07 -0.11
CA ALA A 122 -28.31 -6.36 -0.35
C ALA A 122 -27.13 -6.24 -1.33
N ALA A 123 -27.25 -5.45 -2.40
CA ALA A 123 -26.17 -5.21 -3.34
C ALA A 123 -25.00 -4.44 -2.70
N GLU A 124 -25.27 -3.48 -1.81
CA GLU A 124 -24.27 -2.74 -1.07
C GLU A 124 -23.57 -3.64 -0.04
N GLN A 125 -24.36 -4.40 0.74
CA GLN A 125 -23.84 -5.39 1.69
C GLN A 125 -22.86 -6.36 1.03
N ALA A 126 -23.23 -6.96 -0.10
CA ALA A 126 -22.37 -7.90 -0.81
C ALA A 126 -21.01 -7.29 -1.22
N LYS A 127 -21.00 -6.02 -1.61
CA LYS A 127 -19.75 -5.30 -1.95
C LYS A 127 -18.88 -5.07 -0.72
N LEU A 128 -19.47 -4.64 0.39
CA LEU A 128 -18.74 -4.36 1.62
C LEU A 128 -18.18 -5.65 2.23
N GLU A 129 -18.98 -6.73 2.25
CA GLU A 129 -18.53 -8.05 2.70
C GLU A 129 -17.37 -8.60 1.85
N ALA A 130 -17.40 -8.39 0.54
CA ALA A 130 -16.30 -8.78 -0.34
C ALA A 130 -14.99 -8.04 0.00
N ILE A 131 -15.06 -6.74 0.33
CA ILE A 131 -13.89 -5.95 0.77
C ILE A 131 -13.34 -6.51 2.11
N LEU A 132 -14.22 -6.77 3.07
CA LEU A 132 -13.84 -7.28 4.38
C LEU A 132 -13.27 -8.70 4.30
N GLN A 133 -13.85 -9.55 3.48
CA GLN A 133 -13.37 -10.92 3.27
C GLN A 133 -11.99 -10.95 2.59
N ALA A 134 -11.77 -10.09 1.58
CA ALA A 134 -10.49 -10.02 0.87
C ALA A 134 -9.33 -9.55 1.77
N SER A 135 -9.62 -8.78 2.82
CA SER A 135 -8.63 -8.20 3.74
C SER A 135 -8.63 -8.85 5.14
N ASP A 136 -9.40 -9.92 5.37
CA ASP A 136 -9.67 -10.47 6.72
C ASP A 136 -10.10 -9.36 7.72
N GLY A 137 -10.87 -8.40 7.22
CA GLY A 137 -11.23 -7.18 7.94
C GLY A 137 -12.02 -7.42 9.23
N HIS A 138 -12.68 -8.56 9.39
CA HIS A 138 -13.41 -8.90 10.61
C HIS A 138 -12.51 -9.06 11.85
N ASN A 139 -11.21 -9.30 11.65
CA ASN A 139 -10.20 -9.45 12.71
C ASN A 139 -9.19 -8.29 12.75
N LEU A 140 -9.53 -7.15 12.13
CA LEU A 140 -8.61 -6.05 11.90
C LEU A 140 -7.92 -5.56 13.18
N ASP A 141 -8.68 -5.28 14.24
CA ASP A 141 -8.11 -4.76 15.49
C ASP A 141 -7.08 -5.72 16.09
N ARG A 142 -7.39 -7.02 16.08
CA ARG A 142 -6.45 -8.04 16.54
C ARG A 142 -5.20 -8.11 15.66
N GLN A 143 -5.34 -7.98 14.35
CA GLN A 143 -4.20 -7.96 13.44
C GLN A 143 -3.31 -6.75 13.69
N LEU A 144 -3.90 -5.57 13.92
CA LEU A 144 -3.17 -4.36 14.26
C LEU A 144 -2.43 -4.49 15.59
N GLU A 145 -3.04 -5.07 16.62
CA GLU A 145 -2.38 -5.33 17.89
C GLU A 145 -1.19 -6.29 17.74
N VAL A 146 -1.38 -7.40 17.03
CA VAL A 146 -0.31 -8.38 16.78
C VAL A 146 0.84 -7.74 15.97
N ALA A 147 0.52 -6.95 14.97
CA ALA A 147 1.52 -6.26 14.15
C ALA A 147 2.26 -5.19 14.97
N ALA A 148 1.54 -4.42 15.79
CA ALA A 148 2.12 -3.41 16.67
C ALA A 148 3.11 -4.03 17.68
N ASP A 149 2.73 -5.16 18.30
CA ASP A 149 3.60 -5.88 19.23
C ASP A 149 4.84 -6.46 18.52
N ALA A 150 4.65 -7.10 17.37
CA ALA A 150 5.73 -7.68 16.58
C ALA A 150 6.75 -6.63 16.12
N LEU A 151 6.29 -5.43 15.76
CA LEU A 151 7.13 -4.31 15.34
C LEU A 151 7.60 -3.44 16.52
N ARG A 152 7.16 -3.74 17.73
CA ARG A 152 7.45 -2.97 18.95
C ARG A 152 7.09 -1.50 18.79
N LEU A 153 5.89 -1.23 18.27
CA LEU A 153 5.42 0.13 18.16
C LEU A 153 5.33 0.80 19.53
N PRO A 154 5.50 2.12 19.60
CA PRO A 154 5.21 2.89 20.82
C PRO A 154 3.74 2.76 21.21
N ALA A 155 3.40 3.29 22.41
CA ALA A 155 2.01 3.31 22.87
C ALA A 155 1.09 3.97 21.83
N TRP A 156 -0.14 3.45 21.70
CA TRP A 156 -1.09 3.90 20.68
C TRP A 156 -1.45 5.38 20.74
N ASP A 157 -1.39 5.96 21.94
CA ASP A 157 -1.66 7.38 22.24
C ASP A 157 -0.42 8.28 22.13
N ALA A 158 0.77 7.70 21.92
CA ALA A 158 1.99 8.47 21.73
C ALA A 158 1.90 9.30 20.44
N LYS A 159 2.29 10.57 20.54
CA LYS A 159 2.35 11.44 19.36
C LYS A 159 3.61 11.20 18.55
N VAL A 160 3.46 11.27 17.23
CA VAL A 160 4.55 11.06 16.27
C VAL A 160 5.71 12.04 16.50
N GLU A 161 5.45 13.28 16.86
CA GLU A 161 6.47 14.30 17.11
C GLU A 161 7.50 13.95 18.20
N PHE A 162 7.15 13.04 19.12
CA PHE A 162 8.01 12.61 20.21
C PHE A 162 8.73 11.28 19.93
N LEU A 163 8.53 10.69 18.76
CA LEU A 163 9.17 9.44 18.38
C LEU A 163 10.54 9.71 17.75
N SER A 164 11.53 8.90 18.16
CA SER A 164 12.84 8.91 17.48
C SER A 164 12.74 8.17 16.15
N GLY A 165 13.39 8.71 15.15
CA GLY A 165 13.51 8.09 13.83
C GLY A 165 14.30 6.79 13.81
#